data_1f7e689a44929f27ac61abcf914cbf7b
#
_entry.id   1f7e689a44929f27ac61abcf914cbf7b
#
_cell.length_a   1.000
_cell.length_b   1.000
_cell.length_c   1.000
_cell.angle_alpha   90.00
_cell.angle_beta   90.00
_cell.angle_gamma   90.00
#
_symmetry.space_group_name_H-M   'P 1'
#
loop_
_entity.id
_entity.type
_entity.pdbx_description
1 polymer ?
#
loop_
_entity_poly.entity_id
_entity_poly.type
_entity_poly.pdbx_seq_one_letter_code
_entity_poly.pdbx_strand_id
1 'polypeptide(L)'
;MSFEIGGLRTTNERLLIMNKKKIDYRFKILYAVAILMVVAGHCDGGGISLDFAQGFPYEGIHLALFTFCSGYFFKDAALKRPGRYVCKKLRTLILPMYGYTIAYGLLVRLLHRWGFQIGGKFNLHNILISPLNDGHQFVLNMAGWYIVPLFMVEILNCMIRAFFKRKGWQIPEWIFFAGAVLIGMGGNFLAIMEYRTSWWLTVVRILYFAPFYAMGIFYKKILEKYVDRIPSVVYFAIVFAAQLMIFLHYKTRLAYTPAWCNDFNQGTVMPIIIGFLGIALWMRIATIMEPVFGRKKWINLLADNTFSIMENQFLGFLLVKVAFGTIANGTKLFLKFDWSRCKSDIWWYYMPKDVEQTKILYLLAAIFVALLIQWILTQVKKMGKNIFLYVRQ
;
A
#
# COMPACT_ATOMS: atom_id res chain seq x y z
N MET A 1 22.74 33.14 49.75
CA MET A 1 23.59 33.00 48.54
C MET A 1 23.18 31.72 47.88
N SER A 2 22.17 31.78 46.98
CA SER A 2 21.64 30.66 46.19
C SER A 2 21.49 31.17 44.79
N PHE A 3 22.44 30.80 43.91
CA PHE A 3 22.41 31.10 42.48
C PHE A 3 22.66 29.85 41.65
N GLU A 4 21.78 29.70 40.63
CA GLU A 4 21.96 29.02 39.37
C GLU A 4 22.12 27.49 39.31
N ILE A 5 20.99 26.80 39.20
CA ILE A 5 20.85 25.52 38.48
C ILE A 5 19.67 25.58 37.48
N GLY A 6 19.25 26.76 37.03
CA GLY A 6 18.10 26.93 36.11
C GLY A 6 18.41 26.90 34.62
N GLY A 7 19.69 27.07 34.22
CA GLY A 7 20.03 27.32 32.81
C GLY A 7 20.36 26.09 31.96
N LEU A 8 20.81 24.99 32.54
CA LEU A 8 21.31 23.81 31.79
C LEU A 8 20.21 22.82 31.36
N ARG A 9 19.08 22.78 32.10
CA ARG A 9 17.92 21.95 31.67
C ARG A 9 17.24 22.44 30.42
N THR A 10 17.17 23.76 30.22
CA THR A 10 16.49 24.37 29.09
C THR A 10 17.22 24.19 27.76
N THR A 11 18.55 24.08 27.75
CA THR A 11 19.36 23.93 26.53
C THR A 11 19.32 22.51 26.01
N ASN A 12 19.40 21.49 26.86
CA ASN A 12 19.26 20.08 26.47
C ASN A 12 17.83 19.73 26.05
N GLU A 13 16.81 20.28 26.69
CA GLU A 13 15.43 20.12 26.27
C GLU A 13 15.16 20.83 24.92
N ARG A 14 15.70 22.03 24.71
CA ARG A 14 15.63 22.71 23.39
C ARG A 14 16.38 21.96 22.31
N LEU A 15 17.54 21.36 22.56
CA LEU A 15 18.28 20.51 21.63
C LEU A 15 17.55 19.19 21.34
N LEU A 16 16.87 18.59 22.32
CA LEU A 16 16.00 17.42 22.16
C LEU A 16 14.73 17.74 21.37
N ILE A 17 14.16 18.93 21.57
CA ILE A 17 12.99 19.41 20.81
C ILE A 17 13.38 19.78 19.36
N MET A 18 14.54 20.38 19.14
CA MET A 18 15.06 20.70 17.80
C MET A 18 15.43 19.46 16.96
N ASN A 19 15.72 18.32 17.60
CA ASN A 19 16.06 17.06 16.93
C ASN A 19 14.86 16.14 16.66
N LYS A 20 13.63 16.49 17.10
CA LYS A 20 12.42 15.79 16.66
C LYS A 20 12.21 16.09 15.19
N LYS A 21 12.51 15.11 14.32
CA LYS A 21 12.17 15.16 12.89
C LYS A 21 10.74 15.68 12.74
N LYS A 22 10.59 16.83 12.08
CA LYS A 22 9.28 17.37 11.76
C LYS A 22 8.54 16.33 10.91
N ILE A 23 7.44 15.80 11.44
CA ILE A 23 6.59 14.84 10.72
C ILE A 23 5.85 15.63 9.66
N ASP A 24 5.93 15.19 8.43
CA ASP A 24 5.09 15.70 7.34
C ASP A 24 3.75 14.95 7.37
N TYR A 25 2.73 15.61 7.89
CA TYR A 25 1.41 15.01 8.08
C TYR A 25 0.64 14.84 6.77
N ARG A 26 1.02 15.50 5.66
CA ARG A 26 0.45 15.25 4.33
C ARG A 26 0.59 13.77 3.98
N PHE A 27 1.74 13.19 4.24
CA PHE A 27 2.00 11.76 3.98
C PHE A 27 1.26 10.82 4.93
N LYS A 28 0.93 11.25 6.15
CA LYS A 28 0.03 10.47 7.01
C LYS A 28 -1.37 10.39 6.41
N ILE A 29 -1.86 11.48 5.85
CA ILE A 29 -3.15 11.51 5.14
C ILE A 29 -3.08 10.63 3.89
N LEU A 30 -2.03 10.74 3.08
CA LEU A 30 -1.87 9.91 1.88
C LEU A 30 -1.85 8.40 2.21
N TYR A 31 -1.09 7.97 3.23
CA TYR A 31 -1.08 6.58 3.67
C TYR A 31 -2.44 6.12 4.17
N ALA A 32 -3.15 6.93 4.96
CA ALA A 32 -4.49 6.61 5.46
C ALA A 32 -5.50 6.49 4.32
N VAL A 33 -5.50 7.42 3.37
CA VAL A 33 -6.38 7.39 2.20
C VAL A 33 -6.05 6.20 1.29
N ALA A 34 -4.78 5.97 0.99
CA ALA A 34 -4.37 4.87 0.14
C ALA A 34 -4.75 3.50 0.71
N ILE A 35 -4.60 3.29 2.04
CA ILE A 35 -5.01 2.01 2.64
C ILE A 35 -6.53 1.85 2.69
N LEU A 36 -7.29 2.92 2.90
CA LEU A 36 -8.76 2.88 2.80
C LEU A 36 -9.21 2.50 1.38
N MET A 37 -8.55 3.03 0.34
CA MET A 37 -8.80 2.66 -1.06
C MET A 37 -8.49 1.18 -1.32
N VAL A 38 -7.39 0.65 -0.77
CA VAL A 38 -7.07 -0.79 -0.87
C VAL A 38 -8.19 -1.64 -0.31
N VAL A 39 -8.64 -1.33 0.92
CA VAL A 39 -9.70 -2.12 1.57
C VAL A 39 -11.03 -1.95 0.83
N ALA A 40 -11.37 -0.72 0.44
CA ALA A 40 -12.60 -0.43 -0.31
C ALA A 40 -12.66 -1.16 -1.65
N GLY A 41 -11.54 -1.23 -2.38
CA GLY A 41 -11.44 -1.95 -3.66
C GLY A 41 -11.61 -3.45 -3.54
N HIS A 42 -11.38 -4.02 -2.36
CA HIS A 42 -11.56 -5.44 -2.09
C HIS A 42 -12.91 -5.79 -1.44
N CYS A 43 -13.79 -4.80 -1.19
CA CYS A 43 -15.14 -5.03 -0.67
C CYS A 43 -16.06 -5.48 -1.81
N ASP A 44 -16.24 -6.81 -1.97
CA ASP A 44 -16.96 -7.42 -3.09
C ASP A 44 -16.22 -7.31 -4.44
N GLY A 45 -16.66 -8.03 -5.46
CA GLY A 45 -16.01 -8.04 -6.78
C GLY A 45 -15.96 -6.70 -7.50
N GLY A 46 -16.86 -5.74 -7.16
CA GLY A 46 -16.88 -4.37 -7.69
C GLY A 46 -16.33 -3.30 -6.75
N GLY A 47 -15.93 -3.68 -5.51
CA GLY A 47 -15.50 -2.72 -4.48
C GLY A 47 -16.60 -1.76 -4.02
N ILE A 48 -16.20 -0.75 -3.24
CA ILE A 48 -17.06 0.40 -2.88
C ILE A 48 -16.81 1.48 -3.91
N SER A 49 -17.86 2.01 -4.53
CA SER A 49 -17.71 3.12 -5.46
C SER A 49 -17.34 4.39 -4.69
N LEU A 50 -16.11 4.84 -4.86
CA LEU A 50 -15.57 6.08 -4.29
C LEU A 50 -15.15 7.07 -5.39
N ASP A 51 -15.63 6.88 -6.61
CA ASP A 51 -15.21 7.65 -7.75
C ASP A 51 -15.86 9.04 -7.76
N PHE A 52 -15.04 10.06 -7.97
CA PHE A 52 -15.53 11.40 -8.32
C PHE A 52 -15.98 11.38 -9.77
N ALA A 53 -17.29 11.20 -9.99
CA ALA A 53 -17.89 11.21 -11.32
C ALA A 53 -17.17 10.31 -12.35
N GLN A 54 -16.66 9.16 -11.91
CA GLN A 54 -15.88 8.22 -12.72
C GLN A 54 -14.55 8.78 -13.28
N GLY A 55 -14.14 9.97 -12.80
CA GLY A 55 -12.96 10.65 -13.33
C GLY A 55 -11.63 10.17 -12.73
N PHE A 56 -11.61 9.76 -11.48
CA PHE A 56 -10.39 9.36 -10.77
C PHE A 56 -10.58 8.00 -10.08
N PRO A 57 -10.45 6.90 -10.83
CA PRO A 57 -10.63 5.56 -10.28
C PRO A 57 -9.51 5.24 -9.29
N TYR A 58 -9.88 4.97 -8.05
CA TYR A 58 -8.92 4.72 -6.98
C TYR A 58 -8.16 3.40 -7.14
N GLU A 59 -8.71 2.44 -7.87
CA GLU A 59 -8.13 1.11 -8.10
C GLU A 59 -6.76 1.17 -8.78
N GLY A 60 -6.56 2.14 -9.69
CA GLY A 60 -5.27 2.36 -10.37
C GLY A 60 -4.31 3.27 -9.61
N ILE A 61 -4.76 3.95 -8.56
CA ILE A 61 -4.02 5.05 -7.94
C ILE A 61 -3.42 4.65 -6.58
N HIS A 62 -4.11 3.85 -5.77
CA HIS A 62 -3.75 3.59 -4.38
C HIS A 62 -2.33 3.00 -4.21
N LEU A 63 -1.91 2.06 -5.06
CA LEU A 63 -0.56 1.48 -5.00
C LEU A 63 0.51 2.43 -5.55
N ALA A 64 0.16 3.25 -6.56
CA ALA A 64 1.04 4.31 -7.05
C ALA A 64 1.31 5.34 -5.94
N LEU A 65 0.32 5.69 -5.10
CA LEU A 65 0.49 6.57 -3.94
C LEU A 65 1.48 5.99 -2.92
N PHE A 66 1.36 4.70 -2.55
CA PHE A 66 2.31 4.06 -1.64
C PHE A 66 3.73 4.07 -2.19
N THR A 67 3.87 3.76 -3.48
CA THR A 67 5.17 3.73 -4.16
C THR A 67 5.79 5.12 -4.24
N PHE A 68 5.00 6.16 -4.57
CA PHE A 68 5.40 7.56 -4.55
C PHE A 68 5.88 7.99 -3.16
N CYS A 69 5.10 7.70 -2.11
CA CYS A 69 5.48 8.01 -0.73
C CYS A 69 6.81 7.35 -0.34
N SER A 70 7.02 6.09 -0.72
CA SER A 70 8.28 5.38 -0.47
C SER A 70 9.46 6.07 -1.16
N GLY A 71 9.28 6.52 -2.41
CA GLY A 71 10.27 7.30 -3.14
C GLY A 71 10.55 8.65 -2.48
N TYR A 72 9.52 9.39 -2.08
CA TYR A 72 9.68 10.68 -1.40
C TYR A 72 10.52 10.56 -0.12
N PHE A 73 10.37 9.48 0.65
CA PHE A 73 11.16 9.26 1.86
C PHE A 73 12.52 8.60 1.64
N PHE A 74 12.90 8.34 0.40
CA PHE A 74 14.25 7.86 0.09
C PHE A 74 15.31 8.87 0.56
N LYS A 75 16.40 8.38 1.15
CA LYS A 75 17.49 9.21 1.67
C LYS A 75 18.80 8.89 0.98
N ASP A 76 19.49 9.89 0.50
CA ASP A 76 20.81 9.75 -0.13
C ASP A 76 21.87 9.15 0.82
N ALA A 77 21.63 9.17 2.13
CA ALA A 77 22.48 8.46 3.10
C ALA A 77 22.51 6.93 2.86
N ALA A 78 21.46 6.36 2.25
CA ALA A 78 21.41 4.94 1.88
C ALA A 78 22.48 4.59 0.84
N LEU A 79 22.84 5.54 -0.04
CA LEU A 79 23.85 5.36 -1.09
C LEU A 79 25.25 5.15 -0.55
N LYS A 80 25.54 5.61 0.67
CA LYS A 80 26.84 5.38 1.33
C LYS A 80 27.04 3.93 1.77
N ARG A 81 25.95 3.24 2.14
CA ARG A 81 25.97 1.86 2.66
C ARG A 81 24.78 1.07 2.09
N PRO A 82 24.75 0.76 0.78
CA PRO A 82 23.61 0.12 0.12
C PRO A 82 23.29 -1.26 0.70
N GLY A 83 24.29 -2.06 1.07
CA GLY A 83 24.08 -3.37 1.72
C GLY A 83 23.30 -3.26 3.04
N ARG A 84 23.60 -2.23 3.86
CA ARG A 84 22.83 -1.98 5.10
C ARG A 84 21.37 -1.59 4.78
N TYR A 85 21.15 -0.85 3.69
CA TYR A 85 19.81 -0.50 3.24
C TYR A 85 19.03 -1.74 2.82
N VAL A 86 19.64 -2.64 2.02
CA VAL A 86 19.04 -3.93 1.63
C VAL A 86 18.66 -4.76 2.86
N CYS A 87 19.61 -4.98 3.80
CA CYS A 87 19.32 -5.72 5.03
C CYS A 87 18.18 -5.11 5.84
N LYS A 88 18.11 -3.77 5.91
CA LYS A 88 17.01 -3.09 6.58
C LYS A 88 15.68 -3.39 5.89
N LYS A 89 15.62 -3.29 4.56
CA LYS A 89 14.38 -3.52 3.78
C LYS A 89 13.95 -4.98 3.82
N LEU A 90 14.88 -5.93 3.77
CA LEU A 90 14.58 -7.35 4.01
C LEU A 90 13.89 -7.56 5.37
N ARG A 91 14.43 -6.96 6.44
CA ARG A 91 13.85 -7.09 7.79
C ARG A 91 12.51 -6.39 7.97
N THR A 92 12.24 -5.32 7.22
CA THR A 92 11.03 -4.50 7.41
C THR A 92 9.91 -4.81 6.43
N LEU A 93 10.20 -5.44 5.29
CA LEU A 93 9.21 -5.78 4.25
C LEU A 93 9.12 -7.29 4.04
N ILE A 94 10.21 -7.92 3.66
CA ILE A 94 10.22 -9.33 3.22
C ILE A 94 10.00 -10.29 4.40
N LEU A 95 10.73 -10.11 5.49
CA LEU A 95 10.61 -11.00 6.65
C LEU A 95 9.21 -10.96 7.29
N PRO A 96 8.57 -9.80 7.52
CA PRO A 96 7.18 -9.77 7.96
C PRO A 96 6.20 -10.38 6.95
N MET A 97 6.37 -10.14 5.64
CA MET A 97 5.56 -10.76 4.58
C MET A 97 5.59 -12.30 4.70
N TYR A 98 6.78 -12.91 4.83
CA TYR A 98 6.89 -14.36 5.03
C TYR A 98 6.25 -14.81 6.36
N GLY A 99 6.34 -14.02 7.42
CA GLY A 99 5.65 -14.27 8.67
C GLY A 99 4.13 -14.39 8.48
N TYR A 100 3.53 -13.45 7.77
CA TYR A 100 2.11 -13.50 7.41
C TYR A 100 1.79 -14.66 6.46
N THR A 101 2.63 -14.92 5.46
CA THR A 101 2.46 -16.05 4.54
C THR A 101 2.38 -17.39 5.29
N ILE A 102 3.26 -17.62 6.25
CA ILE A 102 3.24 -18.85 7.08
C ILE A 102 1.98 -18.88 7.95
N ALA A 103 1.65 -17.78 8.63
CA ALA A 103 0.49 -17.70 9.49
C ALA A 103 -0.82 -17.96 8.72
N TYR A 104 -0.99 -17.33 7.57
CA TYR A 104 -2.16 -17.54 6.72
C TYR A 104 -2.19 -18.90 6.04
N GLY A 105 -1.02 -19.44 5.67
CA GLY A 105 -0.94 -20.81 5.17
C GLY A 105 -1.41 -21.85 6.20
N LEU A 106 -1.03 -21.67 7.47
CA LEU A 106 -1.53 -22.52 8.58
C LEU A 106 -3.03 -22.32 8.82
N LEU A 107 -3.52 -21.08 8.78
CA LEU A 107 -4.94 -20.77 8.92
C LEU A 107 -5.75 -21.40 7.79
N VAL A 108 -5.34 -21.27 6.54
CA VAL A 108 -6.00 -21.86 5.36
C VAL A 108 -6.03 -23.40 5.50
N ARG A 109 -4.92 -24.02 5.94
CA ARG A 109 -4.88 -25.47 6.21
C ARG A 109 -5.91 -25.87 7.28
N LEU A 110 -6.11 -25.07 8.31
CA LEU A 110 -7.12 -25.29 9.33
C LEU A 110 -8.53 -25.11 8.76
N LEU A 111 -8.78 -24.06 7.98
CA LEU A 111 -10.04 -23.81 7.31
C LEU A 111 -10.44 -24.95 6.36
N HIS A 112 -9.49 -25.54 5.63
CA HIS A 112 -9.73 -26.72 4.80
C HIS A 112 -10.29 -27.90 5.62
N ARG A 113 -9.83 -28.10 6.88
CA ARG A 113 -10.40 -29.12 7.77
C ARG A 113 -11.85 -28.84 8.18
N TRP A 114 -12.26 -27.56 8.14
CA TRP A 114 -13.65 -27.15 8.42
C TRP A 114 -14.52 -27.05 7.15
N GLY A 115 -14.00 -27.59 6.04
CA GLY A 115 -14.73 -27.65 4.76
C GLY A 115 -14.68 -26.37 3.93
N PHE A 116 -13.82 -25.40 4.27
CA PHE A 116 -13.54 -24.29 3.37
C PHE A 116 -12.64 -24.76 2.22
N GLN A 117 -12.85 -24.19 1.04
CA GLN A 117 -12.09 -24.52 -0.17
C GLN A 117 -11.29 -23.33 -0.70
N ILE A 118 -11.12 -22.29 0.13
CA ILE A 118 -10.39 -21.06 -0.22
C ILE A 118 -8.89 -21.23 -0.03
N GLY A 119 -8.11 -20.64 -0.96
CA GLY A 119 -6.63 -20.64 -0.91
C GLY A 119 -5.99 -21.97 -1.30
N GLY A 120 -4.70 -21.92 -1.55
CA GLY A 120 -3.88 -23.06 -1.99
C GLY A 120 -3.45 -23.99 -0.84
N LYS A 121 -2.88 -25.14 -1.21
CA LYS A 121 -2.33 -26.12 -0.26
C LYS A 121 -1.14 -25.52 0.49
N PHE A 122 -1.02 -25.86 1.79
CA PHE A 122 0.14 -25.53 2.61
C PHE A 122 1.32 -26.45 2.24
N ASN A 123 2.23 -25.94 1.41
CA ASN A 123 3.43 -26.66 0.96
C ASN A 123 4.63 -25.69 0.81
N LEU A 124 5.82 -26.21 0.65
CA LEU A 124 7.05 -25.40 0.54
C LEU A 124 7.04 -24.43 -0.65
N HIS A 125 6.48 -24.85 -1.79
CA HIS A 125 6.36 -23.97 -2.95
C HIS A 125 5.50 -22.75 -2.65
N ASN A 126 4.31 -22.94 -2.08
CA ASN A 126 3.40 -21.86 -1.73
C ASN A 126 3.91 -20.99 -0.57
N ILE A 127 4.81 -21.49 0.26
CA ILE A 127 5.43 -20.69 1.32
C ILE A 127 6.61 -19.88 0.78
N LEU A 128 7.51 -20.48 -0.02
CA LEU A 128 8.80 -19.88 -0.37
C LEU A 128 8.79 -19.20 -1.73
N ILE A 129 8.12 -19.78 -2.72
CA ILE A 129 8.20 -19.36 -4.13
C ILE A 129 7.02 -18.50 -4.54
N SER A 130 5.79 -18.96 -4.27
CA SER A 130 4.60 -18.22 -4.70
C SER A 130 4.52 -16.77 -4.20
N PRO A 131 4.98 -16.41 -2.97
CA PRO A 131 5.02 -15.00 -2.55
C PRO A 131 5.90 -14.11 -3.43
N LEU A 132 6.94 -14.68 -4.04
CA LEU A 132 7.85 -13.93 -4.92
C LEU A 132 7.34 -13.86 -6.35
N ASN A 133 6.49 -14.78 -6.75
CA ASN A 133 5.99 -14.93 -8.12
C ASN A 133 4.64 -14.20 -8.31
N ASP A 134 3.55 -14.69 -7.72
CA ASP A 134 2.25 -14.07 -7.87
C ASP A 134 1.67 -13.49 -6.57
N GLY A 135 1.95 -14.13 -5.42
CA GLY A 135 1.58 -13.63 -4.09
C GLY A 135 0.13 -13.89 -3.68
N HIS A 136 -0.65 -14.66 -4.45
CA HIS A 136 -2.08 -14.89 -4.19
C HIS A 136 -2.39 -16.29 -3.60
N GLN A 137 -1.38 -17.10 -3.31
CA GLN A 137 -1.50 -18.51 -2.97
C GLN A 137 -2.40 -18.81 -1.76
N PHE A 138 -2.45 -17.96 -0.76
CA PHE A 138 -3.27 -18.18 0.44
C PHE A 138 -4.48 -17.24 0.54
N VAL A 139 -4.81 -16.53 -0.50
CA VAL A 139 -6.00 -15.70 -0.67
C VAL A 139 -6.25 -14.70 0.48
N LEU A 140 -6.24 -15.15 1.75
CA LEU A 140 -6.49 -14.31 2.92
C LEU A 140 -5.44 -13.20 3.14
N ASN A 141 -4.24 -13.34 2.59
CA ASN A 141 -3.22 -12.30 2.57
C ASN A 141 -2.78 -11.92 1.16
N MET A 142 -3.68 -12.07 0.19
CA MET A 142 -3.34 -11.86 -1.22
C MET A 142 -2.85 -10.44 -1.54
N ALA A 143 -3.29 -9.43 -0.79
CA ALA A 143 -2.83 -8.05 -1.00
C ALA A 143 -1.33 -7.86 -0.72
N GLY A 144 -0.69 -8.82 -0.04
CA GLY A 144 0.76 -8.85 0.22
C GLY A 144 1.63 -8.98 -1.04
N TRP A 145 1.06 -9.35 -2.21
CA TRP A 145 1.80 -9.42 -3.47
C TRP A 145 2.57 -8.14 -3.80
N TYR A 146 2.07 -6.98 -3.38
CA TYR A 146 2.66 -5.66 -3.63
C TYR A 146 4.02 -5.48 -2.95
N ILE A 147 4.31 -6.19 -1.88
CA ILE A 147 5.54 -6.03 -1.08
C ILE A 147 6.79 -6.37 -1.89
N VAL A 148 6.74 -7.42 -2.71
CA VAL A 148 7.91 -7.85 -3.52
C VAL A 148 8.26 -6.81 -4.59
N PRO A 149 7.33 -6.34 -5.44
CA PRO A 149 7.61 -5.26 -6.38
C PRO A 149 8.12 -3.98 -5.71
N LEU A 150 7.51 -3.56 -4.60
CA LEU A 150 7.96 -2.38 -3.85
C LEU A 150 9.39 -2.55 -3.34
N PHE A 151 9.70 -3.69 -2.72
CA PHE A 151 11.05 -4.00 -2.24
C PHE A 151 12.07 -3.94 -3.38
N MET A 152 11.77 -4.59 -4.51
CA MET A 152 12.67 -4.62 -5.67
C MET A 152 12.91 -3.24 -6.26
N VAL A 153 11.88 -2.42 -6.44
CA VAL A 153 12.01 -1.03 -6.94
C VAL A 153 12.90 -0.21 -6.01
N GLU A 154 12.70 -0.30 -4.69
CA GLU A 154 13.52 0.41 -3.70
C GLU A 154 14.99 -0.01 -3.76
N ILE A 155 15.26 -1.32 -3.86
CA ILE A 155 16.63 -1.85 -3.89
C ILE A 155 17.31 -1.49 -5.21
N LEU A 156 16.65 -1.73 -6.35
CA LEU A 156 17.19 -1.41 -7.67
C LEU A 156 17.52 0.09 -7.79
N ASN A 157 16.60 0.97 -7.37
CA ASN A 157 16.89 2.41 -7.36
C ASN A 157 18.09 2.75 -6.48
N CYS A 158 18.20 2.16 -5.27
CA CYS A 158 19.34 2.40 -4.39
C CYS A 158 20.65 1.91 -5.01
N MET A 159 20.66 0.71 -5.59
CA MET A 159 21.87 0.10 -6.20
C MET A 159 22.34 0.87 -7.43
N ILE A 160 21.41 1.22 -8.34
CA ILE A 160 21.72 2.01 -9.55
C ILE A 160 22.33 3.37 -9.16
N ARG A 161 21.70 4.11 -8.24
CA ARG A 161 22.21 5.41 -7.77
C ARG A 161 23.53 5.28 -7.03
N ALA A 162 23.72 4.24 -6.23
CA ALA A 162 24.98 3.99 -5.54
C ALA A 162 26.11 3.66 -6.52
N PHE A 163 25.81 2.91 -7.59
CA PHE A 163 26.77 2.62 -8.67
C PHE A 163 27.26 3.90 -9.35
N PHE A 164 26.35 4.75 -9.83
CA PHE A 164 26.73 6.01 -10.49
C PHE A 164 27.51 6.93 -9.54
N LYS A 165 27.07 7.02 -8.28
CA LYS A 165 27.77 7.80 -7.26
C LYS A 165 29.20 7.32 -7.01
N ARG A 166 29.41 5.98 -6.98
CA ARG A 166 30.76 5.38 -6.82
C ARG A 166 31.68 5.67 -8.02
N LYS A 167 31.11 5.75 -9.21
CA LYS A 167 31.84 6.14 -10.44
C LYS A 167 32.12 7.64 -10.52
N GLY A 168 31.67 8.45 -9.55
CA GLY A 168 31.82 9.91 -9.58
C GLY A 168 30.85 10.62 -10.53
N TRP A 169 29.89 9.91 -11.13
CA TRP A 169 28.97 10.47 -12.10
C TRP A 169 27.85 11.24 -11.40
N GLN A 170 27.75 12.53 -11.72
CA GLN A 170 26.70 13.41 -11.21
C GLN A 170 25.52 13.42 -12.17
N ILE A 171 24.65 12.41 -12.08
CA ILE A 171 23.47 12.30 -12.93
C ILE A 171 22.34 13.16 -12.35
N PRO A 172 21.78 14.11 -13.12
CA PRO A 172 20.63 14.92 -12.72
C PRO A 172 19.41 14.06 -12.41
N GLU A 173 18.58 14.52 -11.47
CA GLU A 173 17.38 13.75 -11.04
C GLU A 173 16.36 13.53 -12.17
N TRP A 174 16.23 14.47 -13.10
CA TRP A 174 15.33 14.32 -14.24
C TRP A 174 15.72 13.16 -15.17
N ILE A 175 17.02 12.82 -15.28
CA ILE A 175 17.48 11.65 -16.06
C ILE A 175 17.06 10.34 -15.36
N PHE A 176 17.21 10.25 -14.03
CA PHE A 176 16.72 9.09 -13.28
C PHE A 176 15.20 8.95 -13.41
N PHE A 177 14.47 10.08 -13.38
CA PHE A 177 13.03 10.07 -13.54
C PHE A 177 12.62 9.65 -14.96
N ALA A 178 13.21 10.25 -16.00
CA ALA A 178 12.94 9.90 -17.40
C ALA A 178 13.28 8.43 -17.67
N GLY A 179 14.44 7.95 -17.19
CA GLY A 179 14.81 6.54 -17.30
C GLY A 179 13.81 5.59 -16.63
N ALA A 180 13.30 5.96 -15.45
CA ALA A 180 12.26 5.18 -14.76
C ALA A 180 10.92 5.18 -15.52
N VAL A 181 10.53 6.29 -16.16
CA VAL A 181 9.35 6.35 -17.03
C VAL A 181 9.52 5.42 -18.23
N LEU A 182 10.66 5.43 -18.91
CA LEU A 182 10.95 4.52 -20.02
C LEU A 182 10.92 3.05 -19.58
N ILE A 183 11.46 2.74 -18.41
CA ILE A 183 11.40 1.41 -17.80
C ILE A 183 9.93 1.01 -17.54
N GLY A 184 9.12 1.91 -16.99
CA GLY A 184 7.68 1.67 -16.78
C GLY A 184 6.91 1.44 -18.08
N MET A 185 7.22 2.23 -19.13
CA MET A 185 6.66 2.01 -20.47
C MET A 185 7.03 0.63 -21.02
N GLY A 186 8.28 0.19 -20.82
CA GLY A 186 8.72 -1.16 -21.16
C GLY A 186 7.95 -2.25 -20.41
N GLY A 187 7.67 -2.05 -19.11
CA GLY A 187 6.84 -2.96 -18.32
C GLY A 187 5.41 -3.04 -18.84
N ASN A 188 4.79 -1.91 -19.16
CA ASN A 188 3.46 -1.85 -19.74
C ASN A 188 3.42 -2.52 -21.14
N PHE A 189 4.47 -2.34 -21.96
CA PHE A 189 4.61 -3.04 -23.24
C PHE A 189 4.66 -4.56 -23.07
N LEU A 190 5.44 -5.06 -22.11
CA LEU A 190 5.48 -6.49 -21.79
C LEU A 190 4.10 -7.01 -21.36
N ALA A 191 3.35 -6.25 -20.57
CA ALA A 191 1.98 -6.61 -20.18
C ALA A 191 1.03 -6.72 -21.38
N ILE A 192 1.11 -5.76 -22.32
CA ILE A 192 0.33 -5.76 -23.56
C ILE A 192 0.71 -6.97 -24.44
N MET A 193 1.98 -7.36 -24.45
CA MET A 193 2.47 -8.56 -25.15
C MET A 193 2.20 -9.87 -24.38
N GLU A 194 1.32 -9.84 -23.38
CA GLU A 194 0.90 -11.00 -22.58
C GLU A 194 2.01 -11.63 -21.69
N TYR A 195 3.19 -10.98 -21.53
CA TYR A 195 4.22 -11.39 -20.57
C TYR A 195 3.80 -11.02 -19.14
N ARG A 196 2.72 -11.67 -18.63
CA ARG A 196 2.10 -11.38 -17.34
C ARG A 196 1.75 -12.64 -16.54
N THR A 197 2.43 -13.73 -16.82
CA THR A 197 2.26 -14.99 -16.09
C THR A 197 3.55 -15.39 -15.40
N SER A 198 3.45 -16.14 -14.30
CA SER A 198 4.61 -16.62 -13.56
C SER A 198 5.57 -15.46 -13.17
N TRP A 199 6.86 -15.66 -13.31
CA TRP A 199 7.89 -14.66 -12.97
C TRP A 199 7.81 -13.37 -13.78
N TRP A 200 7.27 -13.42 -15.00
CA TRP A 200 7.06 -12.23 -15.83
C TRP A 200 6.09 -11.26 -15.19
N LEU A 201 5.06 -11.74 -14.49
CA LEU A 201 4.13 -10.87 -13.77
C LEU A 201 4.85 -10.02 -12.72
N THR A 202 5.75 -10.63 -11.95
CA THR A 202 6.57 -9.89 -10.96
C THR A 202 7.48 -8.88 -11.65
N VAL A 203 8.13 -9.25 -12.76
CA VAL A 203 8.96 -8.31 -13.54
C VAL A 203 8.14 -7.12 -14.03
N VAL A 204 6.99 -7.35 -14.65
CA VAL A 204 6.09 -6.29 -15.13
C VAL A 204 5.67 -5.37 -13.99
N ARG A 205 5.28 -5.91 -12.84
CA ARG A 205 4.92 -5.14 -11.64
C ARG A 205 6.06 -4.24 -11.16
N ILE A 206 7.31 -4.77 -11.12
CA ILE A 206 8.50 -4.00 -10.75
C ILE A 206 8.71 -2.83 -11.71
N LEU A 207 8.66 -3.09 -13.01
CA LEU A 207 8.85 -2.09 -14.05
C LEU A 207 7.73 -1.02 -14.00
N TYR A 208 6.47 -1.45 -13.81
CA TYR A 208 5.32 -0.56 -13.67
C TYR A 208 5.44 0.40 -12.47
N PHE A 209 5.96 -0.06 -11.33
CA PHE A 209 6.08 0.79 -10.14
C PHE A 209 7.30 1.72 -10.16
N ALA A 210 8.30 1.47 -11.00
CA ALA A 210 9.53 2.27 -11.06
C ALA A 210 9.28 3.77 -11.29
N PRO A 211 8.42 4.24 -12.22
CA PRO A 211 8.15 5.65 -12.42
C PRO A 211 7.51 6.34 -11.22
N PHE A 212 6.64 5.66 -10.46
CA PHE A 212 6.00 6.27 -9.29
C PHE A 212 6.98 6.44 -8.13
N TYR A 213 7.90 5.49 -7.94
CA TYR A 213 8.98 5.63 -6.97
C TYR A 213 9.93 6.77 -7.34
N ALA A 214 10.35 6.83 -8.60
CA ALA A 214 11.23 7.89 -9.11
C ALA A 214 10.55 9.27 -9.03
N MET A 215 9.22 9.35 -9.30
CA MET A 215 8.42 10.56 -9.12
C MET A 215 8.48 11.05 -7.67
N GLY A 216 8.42 10.17 -6.69
CA GLY A 216 8.51 10.56 -5.28
C GLY A 216 9.84 11.26 -4.95
N ILE A 217 10.96 10.73 -5.45
CA ILE A 217 12.28 11.35 -5.28
C ILE A 217 12.37 12.67 -6.05
N PHE A 218 11.93 12.67 -7.31
CA PHE A 218 11.97 13.84 -8.20
C PHE A 218 11.08 14.97 -7.67
N TYR A 219 9.88 14.64 -7.21
CA TYR A 219 8.98 15.59 -6.58
C TYR A 219 9.66 16.28 -5.39
N LYS A 220 10.17 15.51 -4.44
CA LYS A 220 10.84 16.06 -3.25
C LYS A 220 12.02 16.95 -3.58
N LYS A 221 12.88 16.54 -4.53
CA LYS A 221 14.13 17.25 -4.81
C LYS A 221 13.94 18.45 -5.75
N ILE A 222 12.95 18.40 -6.63
CA ILE A 222 12.80 19.37 -7.72
C ILE A 222 11.43 20.04 -7.70
N LEU A 223 10.33 19.27 -7.75
CA LEU A 223 9.01 19.81 -8.07
C LEU A 223 8.32 20.49 -6.89
N GLU A 224 8.49 19.98 -5.67
CA GLU A 224 7.73 20.40 -4.48
C GLU A 224 7.74 21.93 -4.30
N LYS A 225 8.92 22.56 -4.40
CA LYS A 225 9.07 24.01 -4.24
C LYS A 225 8.31 24.86 -5.27
N TYR A 226 8.04 24.29 -6.45
CA TYR A 226 7.27 24.97 -7.50
C TYR A 226 5.78 24.67 -7.38
N VAL A 227 5.46 23.40 -7.19
CA VAL A 227 4.10 22.91 -7.09
C VAL A 227 3.35 23.51 -5.90
N ASP A 228 4.01 23.63 -4.74
CA ASP A 228 3.41 24.18 -3.53
C ASP A 228 3.07 25.69 -3.66
N ARG A 229 3.65 26.39 -4.63
CA ARG A 229 3.34 27.81 -4.92
C ARG A 229 2.10 28.00 -5.79
N ILE A 230 1.65 26.97 -6.49
CA ILE A 230 0.48 27.06 -7.37
C ILE A 230 -0.78 27.16 -6.52
N PRO A 231 -1.65 28.16 -6.72
CA PRO A 231 -2.94 28.22 -6.03
C PRO A 231 -3.76 26.97 -6.27
N SER A 232 -4.42 26.44 -5.23
CA SER A 232 -5.13 25.15 -5.32
C SER A 232 -6.20 25.10 -6.40
N VAL A 233 -6.90 26.22 -6.64
CA VAL A 233 -7.92 26.32 -7.71
C VAL A 233 -7.28 26.08 -9.08
N VAL A 234 -6.16 26.76 -9.38
CA VAL A 234 -5.45 26.60 -10.66
C VAL A 234 -4.91 25.19 -10.79
N TYR A 235 -4.35 24.66 -9.69
CA TYR A 235 -3.81 23.29 -9.66
C TYR A 235 -4.89 22.26 -9.99
N PHE A 236 -6.04 22.31 -9.32
CA PHE A 236 -7.16 21.42 -9.60
C PHE A 236 -7.70 21.60 -11.01
N ALA A 237 -7.82 22.85 -11.50
CA ALA A 237 -8.25 23.10 -12.88
C ALA A 237 -7.34 22.38 -13.89
N ILE A 238 -6.02 22.42 -13.70
CA ILE A 238 -5.05 21.71 -14.57
C ILE A 238 -5.24 20.19 -14.48
N VAL A 239 -5.32 19.63 -13.26
CA VAL A 239 -5.46 18.19 -13.05
C VAL A 239 -6.79 17.67 -13.62
N PHE A 240 -7.89 18.39 -13.36
CA PHE A 240 -9.20 18.01 -13.88
C PHE A 240 -9.30 18.19 -15.40
N ALA A 241 -8.73 19.26 -15.96
CA ALA A 241 -8.68 19.44 -17.42
C ALA A 241 -7.90 18.32 -18.11
N ALA A 242 -6.74 17.91 -17.56
CA ALA A 242 -5.98 16.79 -18.09
C ALA A 242 -6.78 15.48 -18.03
N GLN A 243 -7.45 15.20 -16.92
CA GLN A 243 -8.28 14.01 -16.76
C GLN A 243 -9.49 14.04 -17.70
N LEU A 244 -10.12 15.21 -17.86
CA LEU A 244 -11.24 15.40 -18.79
C LEU A 244 -10.82 15.16 -20.25
N MET A 245 -9.65 15.67 -20.67
CA MET A 245 -9.10 15.40 -22.00
C MET A 245 -8.93 13.91 -22.26
N ILE A 246 -8.37 13.17 -21.28
CA ILE A 246 -8.23 11.72 -21.37
C ILE A 246 -9.61 11.05 -21.51
N PHE A 247 -10.57 11.45 -20.67
CA PHE A 247 -11.92 10.90 -20.71
C PHE A 247 -12.62 11.16 -22.05
N LEU A 248 -12.51 12.38 -22.57
CA LEU A 248 -13.11 12.74 -23.88
C LEU A 248 -12.45 11.99 -25.05
N HIS A 249 -11.14 11.74 -24.95
CA HIS A 249 -10.41 10.98 -25.99
C HIS A 249 -10.79 9.50 -26.00
N TYR A 250 -10.73 8.84 -24.84
CA TYR A 250 -10.98 7.41 -24.73
C TYR A 250 -12.47 7.04 -24.58
N LYS A 251 -13.32 8.01 -24.24
CA LYS A 251 -14.77 7.85 -24.00
C LYS A 251 -15.09 6.76 -22.96
N THR A 252 -14.14 6.48 -22.09
CA THR A 252 -14.25 5.47 -21.02
C THR A 252 -13.40 5.86 -19.84
N ARG A 253 -13.73 5.30 -18.69
CA ARG A 253 -12.92 5.35 -17.49
C ARG A 253 -11.68 4.48 -17.67
N LEU A 254 -10.50 5.05 -17.41
CA LEU A 254 -9.26 4.30 -17.39
C LEU A 254 -8.88 3.97 -15.96
N ALA A 255 -8.95 2.70 -15.60
CA ALA A 255 -8.44 2.13 -14.37
C ALA A 255 -7.49 0.98 -14.71
N TYR A 256 -6.42 0.84 -13.96
CA TYR A 256 -5.41 -0.18 -14.20
C TYR A 256 -5.17 -1.00 -12.94
N THR A 257 -5.24 -2.32 -13.10
CA THR A 257 -5.10 -3.28 -12.00
C THR A 257 -3.70 -3.91 -12.02
N PRO A 258 -2.72 -3.33 -11.31
CA PRO A 258 -1.35 -3.84 -11.35
C PRO A 258 -1.21 -5.22 -10.69
N ALA A 259 -2.23 -5.71 -9.97
CA ALA A 259 -2.23 -7.06 -9.43
C ALA A 259 -2.11 -8.13 -10.53
N TRP A 260 -2.71 -7.91 -11.69
CA TRP A 260 -2.73 -8.85 -12.82
C TRP A 260 -2.15 -8.27 -14.10
N CYS A 261 -2.01 -6.96 -14.21
CA CYS A 261 -1.51 -6.23 -15.37
C CYS A 261 -2.22 -6.62 -16.69
N ASN A 262 -3.52 -6.99 -16.62
CA ASN A 262 -4.28 -7.54 -17.72
C ASN A 262 -5.18 -6.51 -18.44
N ASP A 263 -5.19 -5.27 -17.97
CA ASP A 263 -6.02 -4.16 -18.44
C ASP A 263 -5.19 -2.99 -19.04
N PHE A 264 -3.90 -3.21 -19.35
CA PHE A 264 -2.98 -2.19 -19.87
C PHE A 264 -3.11 -1.96 -21.38
N ASN A 265 -4.27 -2.20 -21.94
CA ASN A 265 -4.56 -2.19 -23.38
C ASN A 265 -4.65 -0.79 -24.03
N GLN A 266 -4.65 0.29 -23.21
CA GLN A 266 -4.70 1.67 -23.71
C GLN A 266 -3.30 2.27 -23.99
N GLY A 267 -2.32 1.41 -24.27
CA GLY A 267 -0.96 1.79 -24.60
C GLY A 267 -0.02 1.87 -23.39
N THR A 268 1.25 2.03 -23.68
CA THR A 268 2.33 1.92 -22.68
C THR A 268 2.42 3.10 -21.73
N VAL A 269 1.90 4.26 -22.13
CA VAL A 269 2.06 5.54 -21.40
C VAL A 269 0.89 5.81 -20.46
N MET A 270 -0.33 5.47 -20.84
CA MET A 270 -1.55 5.82 -20.11
C MET A 270 -1.59 5.31 -18.67
N PRO A 271 -1.18 4.07 -18.34
CA PRO A 271 -1.15 3.63 -16.95
C PRO A 271 -0.26 4.51 -16.04
N ILE A 272 0.83 5.05 -16.61
CA ILE A 272 1.75 5.94 -15.87
C ILE A 272 1.11 7.31 -15.68
N ILE A 273 0.50 7.88 -16.73
CA ILE A 273 -0.15 9.19 -16.68
C ILE A 273 -1.31 9.19 -15.67
N ILE A 274 -2.16 8.17 -15.71
CA ILE A 274 -3.30 8.05 -14.75
C ILE A 274 -2.77 7.96 -13.32
N GLY A 275 -1.73 7.19 -13.07
CA GLY A 275 -1.09 7.14 -11.75
C GLY A 275 -0.52 8.50 -11.31
N PHE A 276 0.12 9.26 -12.21
CA PHE A 276 0.64 10.60 -11.90
C PHE A 276 -0.48 11.62 -11.62
N LEU A 277 -1.56 11.59 -12.39
CA LEU A 277 -2.72 12.46 -12.16
C LEU A 277 -3.38 12.15 -10.82
N GLY A 278 -3.51 10.86 -10.48
CA GLY A 278 -4.01 10.44 -9.17
C GLY A 278 -3.11 10.89 -8.02
N ILE A 279 -1.78 10.73 -8.15
CA ILE A 279 -0.81 11.23 -7.16
C ILE A 279 -0.94 12.75 -7.03
N ALA A 280 -1.01 13.47 -8.14
CA ALA A 280 -1.16 14.92 -8.14
C ALA A 280 -2.43 15.36 -7.41
N LEU A 281 -3.58 14.75 -7.73
CA LEU A 281 -4.85 15.02 -7.06
C LEU A 281 -4.75 14.84 -5.55
N TRP A 282 -4.36 13.64 -5.12
CA TRP A 282 -4.35 13.29 -3.69
C TRP A 282 -3.28 13.99 -2.89
N MET A 283 -2.13 14.32 -3.50
CA MET A 283 -1.10 15.13 -2.85
C MET A 283 -1.62 16.54 -2.54
N ARG A 284 -2.35 17.17 -3.47
CA ARG A 284 -2.96 18.48 -3.23
C ARG A 284 -4.09 18.42 -2.19
N ILE A 285 -4.93 17.38 -2.25
CA ILE A 285 -5.97 17.15 -1.23
C ILE A 285 -5.32 16.98 0.14
N ALA A 286 -4.28 16.16 0.26
CA ALA A 286 -3.56 15.96 1.51
C ALA A 286 -2.95 17.26 2.06
N THR A 287 -2.43 18.12 1.19
CA THR A 287 -1.89 19.44 1.57
C THR A 287 -2.98 20.34 2.16
N ILE A 288 -4.18 20.37 1.56
CA ILE A 288 -5.31 21.14 2.07
C ILE A 288 -5.86 20.55 3.37
N MET A 289 -5.88 19.23 3.49
CA MET A 289 -6.41 18.54 4.67
C MET A 289 -5.45 18.54 5.85
N GLU A 290 -4.14 18.75 5.64
CA GLU A 290 -3.11 18.64 6.69
C GLU A 290 -3.41 19.47 7.93
N PRO A 291 -3.79 20.76 7.85
CA PRO A 291 -4.02 21.59 9.03
C PRO A 291 -5.12 21.05 9.95
N VAL A 292 -6.15 20.42 9.37
CA VAL A 292 -7.34 19.93 10.09
C VAL A 292 -7.17 18.47 10.52
N PHE A 293 -6.72 17.62 9.61
CA PHE A 293 -6.73 16.15 9.77
C PHE A 293 -5.37 15.54 10.08
N GLY A 294 -4.25 16.18 9.71
CA GLY A 294 -2.93 15.59 9.78
C GLY A 294 -2.54 15.08 11.16
N ARG A 295 -2.95 15.78 12.23
CA ARG A 295 -2.67 15.38 13.62
C ARG A 295 -3.75 14.50 14.27
N LYS A 296 -4.85 14.20 13.58
CA LYS A 296 -5.92 13.35 14.14
C LYS A 296 -5.42 11.95 14.42
N LYS A 297 -5.77 11.42 15.59
CA LYS A 297 -5.30 10.10 16.06
C LYS A 297 -5.68 8.97 15.10
N TRP A 298 -6.90 9.00 14.55
CA TRP A 298 -7.39 7.96 13.64
C TRP A 298 -6.64 7.96 12.29
N ILE A 299 -6.26 9.14 11.74
CA ILE A 299 -5.42 9.23 10.54
C ILE A 299 -4.05 8.58 10.81
N ASN A 300 -3.43 8.94 11.94
CA ASN A 300 -2.13 8.37 12.29
C ASN A 300 -2.23 6.86 12.54
N LEU A 301 -3.32 6.40 13.19
CA LEU A 301 -3.56 4.98 13.43
C LEU A 301 -3.63 4.18 12.11
N LEU A 302 -4.38 4.66 11.12
CA LEU A 302 -4.45 4.04 9.79
C LEU A 302 -3.08 4.07 9.10
N ALA A 303 -2.46 5.24 9.04
CA ALA A 303 -1.18 5.46 8.35
C ALA A 303 -0.02 4.63 8.93
N ASP A 304 0.00 4.42 10.25
CA ASP A 304 1.06 3.66 10.91
C ASP A 304 0.86 2.14 10.83
N ASN A 305 -0.35 1.69 10.47
CA ASN A 305 -0.70 0.28 10.42
C ASN A 305 -1.07 -0.22 9.00
N THR A 306 -0.68 0.51 7.96
CA THR A 306 -1.01 0.16 6.57
C THR A 306 -0.61 -1.26 6.19
N PHE A 307 0.58 -1.72 6.61
CA PHE A 307 1.05 -3.07 6.35
C PHE A 307 0.13 -4.13 6.99
N SER A 308 -0.23 -3.96 8.27
CA SER A 308 -1.13 -4.88 8.95
C SER A 308 -2.54 -4.88 8.34
N ILE A 309 -3.05 -3.70 7.95
CA ILE A 309 -4.37 -3.59 7.32
C ILE A 309 -4.37 -4.30 5.96
N MET A 310 -3.32 -4.11 5.16
CA MET A 310 -3.16 -4.77 3.87
C MET A 310 -3.16 -6.30 4.01
N GLU A 311 -2.38 -6.84 4.96
CA GLU A 311 -2.24 -8.29 5.13
C GLU A 311 -3.47 -8.97 5.76
N ASN A 312 -4.25 -8.27 6.58
CA ASN A 312 -5.31 -8.89 7.39
C ASN A 312 -6.74 -8.55 6.94
N GLN A 313 -6.93 -7.72 5.90
CA GLN A 313 -8.27 -7.27 5.49
C GLN A 313 -9.20 -8.42 5.10
N PHE A 314 -8.72 -9.42 4.36
CA PHE A 314 -9.55 -10.55 3.92
C PHE A 314 -9.99 -11.45 5.08
N LEU A 315 -9.21 -11.54 6.15
CA LEU A 315 -9.65 -12.20 7.37
C LEU A 315 -10.85 -11.46 8.00
N GLY A 316 -10.80 -10.13 8.04
CA GLY A 316 -11.92 -9.31 8.49
C GLY A 316 -13.18 -9.54 7.66
N PHE A 317 -13.05 -9.60 6.34
CA PHE A 317 -14.16 -9.92 5.43
C PHE A 317 -14.72 -11.32 5.71
N LEU A 318 -13.85 -12.32 5.86
CA LEU A 318 -14.27 -13.68 6.15
C LEU A 318 -15.04 -13.78 7.49
N LEU A 319 -14.57 -13.08 8.52
CA LEU A 319 -15.24 -13.07 9.84
C LEU A 319 -16.65 -12.47 9.75
N VAL A 320 -16.86 -11.42 8.97
CA VAL A 320 -18.21 -10.85 8.73
C VAL A 320 -19.10 -11.86 8.02
N LYS A 321 -18.60 -12.54 6.98
CA LYS A 321 -19.36 -13.59 6.28
C LYS A 321 -19.76 -14.71 7.22
N VAL A 322 -18.82 -15.21 8.02
CA VAL A 322 -19.09 -16.28 8.99
C VAL A 322 -20.10 -15.82 10.04
N ALA A 323 -20.03 -14.57 10.51
CA ALA A 323 -21.00 -14.01 11.45
C ALA A 323 -22.42 -13.98 10.85
N PHE A 324 -22.58 -13.51 9.61
CA PHE A 324 -23.86 -13.55 8.92
C PHE A 324 -24.40 -14.97 8.79
N GLY A 325 -23.56 -15.92 8.37
CA GLY A 325 -23.96 -17.33 8.25
C GLY A 325 -24.36 -17.97 9.57
N THR A 326 -23.62 -17.68 10.65
CA THR A 326 -23.94 -18.20 11.99
C THR A 326 -25.29 -17.67 12.50
N ILE A 327 -25.55 -16.36 12.30
CA ILE A 327 -26.82 -15.74 12.66
C ILE A 327 -27.96 -16.34 11.80
N ALA A 328 -27.73 -16.54 10.50
CA ALA A 328 -28.71 -17.15 9.60
C ALA A 328 -29.11 -18.57 10.04
N ASN A 329 -28.16 -19.39 10.52
CA ASN A 329 -28.45 -20.74 11.02
C ASN A 329 -29.26 -20.75 12.33
N GLY A 330 -29.05 -19.74 13.20
CA GLY A 330 -29.70 -19.65 14.49
C GLY A 330 -31.02 -18.86 14.50
N THR A 331 -31.31 -18.15 13.41
CA THR A 331 -32.47 -17.25 13.33
C THR A 331 -33.11 -17.27 11.95
N LYS A 332 -34.30 -16.66 11.80
CA LYS A 332 -34.88 -16.39 10.48
C LYS A 332 -34.37 -15.10 9.83
N LEU A 333 -33.33 -14.47 10.42
CA LEU A 333 -32.63 -13.35 9.84
C LEU A 333 -31.66 -13.84 8.77
N PHE A 334 -31.36 -13.02 7.79
CA PHE A 334 -30.41 -13.33 6.73
C PHE A 334 -30.76 -14.61 5.93
N LEU A 335 -32.03 -14.76 5.59
CA LEU A 335 -32.51 -15.78 4.66
C LEU A 335 -31.72 -15.70 3.35
N LYS A 336 -31.44 -16.85 2.74
CA LYS A 336 -30.61 -16.98 1.53
C LYS A 336 -29.10 -16.85 1.74
N PHE A 337 -28.57 -16.92 2.98
CA PHE A 337 -27.13 -17.06 3.16
C PHE A 337 -26.65 -18.39 2.58
N ASP A 338 -25.64 -18.31 1.70
CA ASP A 338 -25.09 -19.50 1.02
C ASP A 338 -23.75 -19.90 1.64
N TRP A 339 -23.77 -20.91 2.50
CA TRP A 339 -22.56 -21.47 3.10
C TRP A 339 -21.63 -22.11 2.09
N SER A 340 -22.14 -22.67 0.98
CA SER A 340 -21.30 -23.27 -0.06
C SER A 340 -20.43 -22.19 -0.71
N ARG A 341 -21.05 -21.09 -1.12
CA ARG A 341 -20.33 -19.93 -1.69
C ARG A 341 -19.41 -19.27 -0.66
N CYS A 342 -19.85 -19.10 0.59
CA CYS A 342 -19.01 -18.55 1.66
C CYS A 342 -17.72 -19.36 1.85
N LYS A 343 -17.79 -20.68 1.71
CA LYS A 343 -16.65 -21.59 1.91
C LYS A 343 -15.79 -21.76 0.67
N SER A 344 -16.29 -21.52 -0.53
CA SER A 344 -15.57 -21.76 -1.79
C SER A 344 -15.07 -20.49 -2.50
N ASP A 345 -15.73 -19.35 -2.25
CA ASP A 345 -15.45 -18.09 -2.96
C ASP A 345 -15.12 -16.96 -1.99
N ILE A 346 -13.86 -16.51 -2.01
CA ILE A 346 -13.42 -15.38 -1.17
C ILE A 346 -14.07 -14.06 -1.63
N TRP A 347 -14.39 -13.94 -2.92
CA TRP A 347 -14.98 -12.76 -3.53
C TRP A 347 -16.49 -12.68 -3.45
N TRP A 348 -17.15 -13.74 -2.95
CA TRP A 348 -18.58 -13.68 -2.64
C TRP A 348 -18.80 -12.97 -1.31
N TYR A 349 -19.62 -11.95 -1.30
CA TYR A 349 -20.00 -11.17 -0.12
C TYR A 349 -21.51 -11.28 0.08
N TYR A 350 -21.93 -11.61 1.30
CA TYR A 350 -23.33 -11.61 1.63
C TYR A 350 -23.80 -10.18 1.92
N MET A 351 -24.80 -9.73 1.19
CA MET A 351 -25.46 -8.43 1.39
C MET A 351 -26.92 -8.67 1.72
N PRO A 352 -27.36 -8.46 2.98
CA PRO A 352 -28.76 -8.61 3.36
C PRO A 352 -29.67 -7.77 2.47
N LYS A 353 -30.65 -8.39 1.82
CA LYS A 353 -31.59 -7.73 0.89
C LYS A 353 -30.89 -6.92 -0.23
N ASP A 354 -29.71 -7.36 -0.65
CA ASP A 354 -28.87 -6.70 -1.67
C ASP A 354 -28.54 -5.23 -1.36
N VAL A 355 -28.42 -4.88 -0.06
CA VAL A 355 -28.11 -3.52 0.40
C VAL A 355 -26.61 -3.26 0.26
N GLU A 356 -26.23 -2.47 -0.73
CA GLU A 356 -24.84 -2.08 -1.05
C GLU A 356 -24.07 -1.47 0.14
N GLN A 357 -24.76 -0.74 1.04
CA GLN A 357 -24.17 -0.15 2.24
C GLN A 357 -23.56 -1.19 3.18
N THR A 358 -23.91 -2.47 3.05
CA THR A 358 -23.29 -3.58 3.78
C THR A 358 -21.78 -3.65 3.52
N LYS A 359 -21.30 -3.18 2.38
CA LYS A 359 -19.86 -3.07 2.07
C LYS A 359 -19.12 -2.22 3.09
N ILE A 360 -19.75 -1.21 3.67
CA ILE A 360 -19.16 -0.37 4.74
C ILE A 360 -18.88 -1.21 6.00
N LEU A 361 -19.77 -2.14 6.34
CA LEU A 361 -19.54 -3.06 7.46
C LEU A 361 -18.31 -3.94 7.22
N TYR A 362 -18.16 -4.49 6.01
CA TYR A 362 -16.97 -5.25 5.62
C TYR A 362 -15.70 -4.40 5.74
N LEU A 363 -15.71 -3.18 5.22
CA LEU A 363 -14.58 -2.24 5.31
C LEU A 363 -14.18 -1.96 6.76
N LEU A 364 -15.16 -1.61 7.60
CA LEU A 364 -14.90 -1.31 9.02
C LEU A 364 -14.38 -2.55 9.78
N ALA A 365 -14.95 -3.71 9.54
CA ALA A 365 -14.52 -4.96 10.16
C ALA A 365 -13.10 -5.35 9.73
N ALA A 366 -12.75 -5.19 8.45
CA ALA A 366 -11.41 -5.45 7.94
C ALA A 366 -10.35 -4.59 8.65
N ILE A 367 -10.64 -3.29 8.79
CA ILE A 367 -9.76 -2.34 9.49
C ILE A 367 -9.66 -2.71 10.97
N PHE A 368 -10.80 -2.96 11.64
CA PHE A 368 -10.83 -3.30 13.05
C PHE A 368 -10.04 -4.56 13.36
N VAL A 369 -10.28 -5.65 12.62
CA VAL A 369 -9.58 -6.94 12.79
C VAL A 369 -8.07 -6.76 12.58
N ALA A 370 -7.67 -6.03 11.54
CA ALA A 370 -6.26 -5.78 11.26
C ALA A 370 -5.57 -4.98 12.38
N LEU A 371 -6.23 -3.96 12.92
CA LEU A 371 -5.72 -3.16 14.03
C LEU A 371 -5.66 -3.97 15.33
N LEU A 372 -6.63 -4.84 15.58
CA LEU A 372 -6.64 -5.75 16.72
C LEU A 372 -5.47 -6.74 16.65
N ILE A 373 -5.24 -7.36 15.50
CA ILE A 373 -4.09 -8.26 15.29
C ILE A 373 -2.78 -7.49 15.54
N GLN A 374 -2.64 -6.30 15.00
CA GLN A 374 -1.44 -5.48 15.19
C GLN A 374 -1.23 -5.10 16.66
N TRP A 375 -2.30 -4.81 17.37
CA TRP A 375 -2.23 -4.54 18.80
C TRP A 375 -1.75 -5.78 19.58
N ILE A 376 -2.33 -6.96 19.31
CA ILE A 376 -1.93 -8.24 19.92
C ILE A 376 -0.45 -8.51 19.66
N LEU A 377 0.00 -8.42 18.39
CA LEU A 377 1.42 -8.62 18.03
C LEU A 377 2.35 -7.65 18.77
N THR A 378 1.89 -6.43 19.00
CA THR A 378 2.66 -5.42 19.74
C THR A 378 2.77 -5.78 21.22
N GLN A 379 1.69 -6.28 21.86
CA GLN A 379 1.73 -6.72 23.26
C GLN A 379 2.63 -7.96 23.43
N VAL A 380 2.52 -8.94 22.54
CA VAL A 380 3.39 -10.13 22.54
C VAL A 380 4.87 -9.75 22.44
N LYS A 381 5.22 -8.81 21.53
CA LYS A 381 6.60 -8.30 21.43
C LYS A 381 7.08 -7.60 22.70
N LYS A 382 6.21 -6.84 23.37
CA LYS A 382 6.55 -6.18 24.65
C LYS A 382 6.79 -7.22 25.75
N MET A 383 5.90 -8.21 25.89
CA MET A 383 6.06 -9.29 26.87
C MET A 383 7.37 -10.07 26.65
N GLY A 384 7.69 -10.45 25.41
CA GLY A 384 8.93 -11.15 25.09
C GLY A 384 10.19 -10.34 25.43
N LYS A 385 10.17 -9.00 25.24
CA LYS A 385 11.29 -8.15 25.66
C LYS A 385 11.44 -8.09 27.18
N ASN A 386 10.34 -8.02 27.92
CA ASN A 386 10.36 -7.96 29.37
C ASN A 386 10.89 -9.28 29.97
N ILE A 387 10.45 -10.43 29.45
CA ILE A 387 10.97 -11.75 29.85
C ILE A 387 12.47 -11.85 29.58
N PHE A 388 12.94 -11.40 28.40
CA PHE A 388 14.37 -11.44 28.06
C PHE A 388 15.23 -10.54 28.97
N LEU A 389 14.71 -9.40 29.41
CA LEU A 389 15.39 -8.52 30.35
C LEU A 389 15.43 -9.14 31.76
N TYR A 390 14.34 -9.82 32.17
CA TYR A 390 14.27 -10.49 33.48
C TYR A 390 15.23 -11.71 33.56
N VAL A 391 15.39 -12.46 32.48
CA VAL A 391 16.33 -13.61 32.43
C VAL A 391 17.81 -13.19 32.38
N ARG A 392 18.10 -11.91 32.06
CA ARG A 392 19.47 -11.37 32.04
C ARG A 392 19.91 -10.69 33.35
N GLN A 393 19.03 -10.51 34.30
CA GLN A 393 19.32 -10.09 35.69
C GLN A 393 19.53 -11.34 36.58
#